data_4816afc3db66c4e585c89c0da34cab70
#
_entry.id   4816afc3db66c4e585c89c0da34cab70
#
_cell.length_a   1.000
_cell.length_b   1.000
_cell.length_c   1.000
_cell.angle_alpha   90.00
_cell.angle_beta   90.00
_cell.angle_gamma   90.00
#
_symmetry.space_group_name_H-M   'P 1'
#
loop_
_entity.id
_entity.type
_entity.pdbx_description
1 polymer ?
#
loop_
_entity_poly.entity_id
_entity_poly.type
_entity_poly.pdbx_seq_one_letter_code
_entity_poly.pdbx_strand_id
1 'polypeptide(L)'
;SGRKKLNGFKDALKKHGISDIENRIHKYDGDSQQFNEIADFMDQVAKEAPPFHGVIAADDVLAVGVVKYAQCNHISVPDDLSIIGYNNSMLTTCCIPELTSVDNRLETQTHQLVQTLVGVLSGEEMPKKSIFSGKLIKRGTTLF
;
A
#
# COMPACT_ATOMS: atom_id res chain seq x y z
N SER A 1 -2.40 3.78 -12.08
CA SER A 1 -2.76 3.76 -10.64
C SER A 1 -1.56 3.97 -9.73
N GLY A 2 -0.40 3.38 -9.99
CA GLY A 2 0.82 3.60 -9.20
C GLY A 2 1.23 5.08 -9.11
N ARG A 3 1.15 5.81 -10.21
CA ARG A 3 1.42 7.27 -10.27
C ARG A 3 0.53 8.06 -9.32
N LYS A 4 -0.77 7.71 -9.21
CA LYS A 4 -1.69 8.42 -8.30
C LYS A 4 -1.39 8.14 -6.83
N LYS A 5 -1.02 6.92 -6.47
CA LYS A 5 -0.58 6.56 -5.12
C LYS A 5 0.67 7.35 -4.74
N LEU A 6 1.66 7.37 -5.63
CA LEU A 6 2.91 8.12 -5.43
C LEU A 6 2.66 9.63 -5.27
N ASN A 7 1.82 10.21 -6.11
CA ASN A 7 1.48 11.64 -5.99
C ASN A 7 0.79 11.94 -4.66
N GLY A 8 -0.17 11.11 -4.23
CA GLY A 8 -0.83 11.28 -2.94
C GLY A 8 0.15 11.18 -1.75
N PHE A 9 1.12 10.27 -1.82
CA PHE A 9 2.20 10.19 -0.82
C PHE A 9 3.06 11.46 -0.80
N LYS A 10 3.52 11.93 -1.96
CA LYS A 10 4.29 13.18 -2.08
C LYS A 10 3.52 14.39 -1.55
N ASP A 11 2.24 14.49 -1.89
CA ASP A 11 1.38 15.60 -1.43
C ASP A 11 1.19 15.57 0.09
N ALA A 12 1.02 14.38 0.68
CA ALA A 12 0.92 14.22 2.12
C ALA A 12 2.22 14.64 2.83
N LEU A 13 3.38 14.21 2.35
CA LEU A 13 4.67 14.61 2.92
C LEU A 13 4.89 16.12 2.87
N LYS A 14 4.58 16.75 1.73
CA LYS A 14 4.65 18.22 1.56
C LYS A 14 3.74 18.93 2.56
N LYS A 15 2.49 18.47 2.69
CA LYS A 15 1.53 19.05 3.63
C LYS A 15 2.01 19.00 5.07
N HIS A 16 2.79 18.00 5.43
CA HIS A 16 3.38 17.83 6.76
C HIS A 16 4.82 18.42 6.89
N GLY A 17 5.27 19.22 5.94
CA GLY A 17 6.54 19.95 6.01
C GLY A 17 7.79 19.10 5.80
N ILE A 18 7.67 17.92 5.21
CA ILE A 18 8.81 17.03 4.91
C ILE A 18 9.40 17.44 3.56
N SER A 19 10.69 17.81 3.55
CA SER A 19 11.37 18.37 2.38
C SER A 19 12.17 17.34 1.57
N ASP A 20 12.67 16.26 2.17
CA ASP A 20 13.52 15.25 1.54
C ASP A 20 12.71 14.09 0.92
N ILE A 21 11.68 14.43 0.14
CA ILE A 21 10.66 13.51 -0.34
C ILE A 21 11.24 12.42 -1.24
N GLU A 22 12.14 12.78 -2.16
CA GLU A 22 12.67 11.81 -3.14
C GLU A 22 13.52 10.72 -2.48
N ASN A 23 14.23 11.04 -1.39
CA ASN A 23 15.02 10.07 -0.62
C ASN A 23 14.17 9.10 0.21
N ARG A 24 12.85 9.29 0.23
CA ARG A 24 11.86 8.43 0.92
C ARG A 24 11.06 7.56 -0.04
N ILE A 25 11.39 7.60 -1.32
CA ILE A 25 10.71 6.83 -2.37
C ILE A 25 11.68 5.82 -2.94
N HIS A 26 11.39 4.56 -2.73
CA HIS A 26 12.21 3.45 -3.18
C HIS A 26 11.42 2.55 -4.13
N LYS A 27 12.01 2.23 -5.27
CA LYS A 27 11.39 1.40 -6.28
C LYS A 27 11.95 -0.01 -6.20
N TYR A 28 11.07 -0.98 -5.99
CA TYR A 28 11.39 -2.38 -6.06
C TYR A 28 11.13 -2.89 -7.49
N ASP A 29 12.15 -3.43 -8.13
CA ASP A 29 12.09 -3.96 -9.49
C ASP A 29 12.27 -5.51 -9.52
N GLY A 30 12.32 -6.16 -8.35
CA GLY A 30 12.45 -7.61 -8.21
C GLY A 30 11.12 -8.36 -8.34
N ASP A 31 11.18 -9.68 -8.16
CA ASP A 31 9.99 -10.53 -8.16
C ASP A 31 9.17 -10.32 -6.89
N SER A 32 7.97 -9.79 -7.02
CA SER A 32 7.05 -9.55 -5.91
C SER A 32 6.57 -10.85 -5.22
N GLN A 33 6.77 -12.02 -5.82
CA GLN A 33 6.46 -13.31 -5.18
C GLN A 33 7.58 -13.82 -4.28
N GLN A 34 8.72 -13.15 -4.27
CA GLN A 34 9.90 -13.52 -3.49
C GLN A 34 10.02 -12.63 -2.23
N PHE A 35 9.33 -13.00 -1.16
CA PHE A 35 9.34 -12.19 0.09
C PHE A 35 10.75 -12.04 0.71
N ASN A 36 11.67 -12.99 0.47
CA ASN A 36 13.07 -12.85 0.91
C ASN A 36 13.76 -11.71 0.16
N GLU A 37 13.59 -11.64 -1.16
CA GLU A 37 14.18 -10.57 -1.97
C GLU A 37 13.65 -9.19 -1.58
N ILE A 38 12.37 -9.10 -1.20
CA ILE A 38 11.79 -7.86 -0.68
C ILE A 38 12.41 -7.50 0.67
N ALA A 39 12.64 -8.47 1.56
CA ALA A 39 13.30 -8.23 2.84
C ALA A 39 14.76 -7.78 2.64
N ASP A 40 15.51 -8.39 1.72
CA ASP A 40 16.88 -8.00 1.37
C ASP A 40 16.92 -6.58 0.76
N PHE A 41 15.94 -6.24 -0.08
CA PHE A 41 15.77 -4.87 -0.59
C PHE A 41 15.54 -3.87 0.54
N MET A 42 14.73 -4.21 1.53
CA MET A 42 14.50 -3.35 2.70
C MET A 42 15.75 -3.18 3.56
N ASP A 43 16.63 -4.20 3.65
CA ASP A 43 17.93 -4.06 4.30
C ASP A 43 18.83 -3.01 3.60
N GLN A 44 18.77 -2.92 2.27
CA GLN A 44 19.46 -1.89 1.51
C GLN A 44 18.83 -0.51 1.72
N VAL A 45 17.49 -0.42 1.63
CA VAL A 45 16.75 0.82 1.88
C VAL A 45 17.07 1.38 3.27
N ALA A 46 17.13 0.55 4.29
CA ALA A 46 17.42 0.96 5.66
C ALA A 46 18.84 1.54 5.83
N LYS A 47 19.79 1.17 4.97
CA LYS A 47 21.16 1.72 4.98
C LYS A 47 21.28 3.06 4.27
N GLU A 48 20.45 3.30 3.25
CA GLU A 48 20.56 4.43 2.34
C GLU A 48 19.55 5.55 2.65
N ALA A 49 18.36 5.18 3.13
CA ALA A 49 17.28 6.12 3.41
C ALA A 49 17.52 6.91 4.71
N PRO A 50 16.95 8.12 4.82
CA PRO A 50 16.82 8.79 6.11
C PRO A 50 16.09 7.91 7.12
N PRO A 51 16.35 8.06 8.44
CA PRO A 51 15.63 7.30 9.46
C PRO A 51 14.11 7.36 9.26
N PHE A 52 13.44 6.21 9.36
CA PHE A 52 11.99 6.11 9.18
C PHE A 52 11.37 5.18 10.23
N HIS A 53 10.13 5.48 10.61
CA HIS A 53 9.31 4.68 11.54
C HIS A 53 8.01 4.20 10.88
N GLY A 54 7.90 4.35 9.59
CA GLY A 54 6.74 3.90 8.83
C GLY A 54 7.06 3.61 7.38
N VAL A 55 6.42 2.58 6.84
CA VAL A 55 6.50 2.18 5.44
C VAL A 55 5.10 2.08 4.85
N ILE A 56 4.88 2.74 3.71
CA ILE A 56 3.70 2.56 2.89
C ILE A 56 4.13 1.78 1.65
N ALA A 57 3.72 0.53 1.56
CA ALA A 57 3.99 -0.31 0.41
C ALA A 57 2.97 -0.08 -0.72
N ALA A 58 3.39 -0.25 -1.96
CA ALA A 58 2.53 -0.06 -3.12
C ALA A 58 1.39 -1.09 -3.20
N ASP A 59 1.57 -2.26 -2.59
CA ASP A 59 0.57 -3.31 -2.43
C ASP A 59 0.83 -4.17 -1.18
N ASP A 60 -0.09 -5.11 -0.91
CA ASP A 60 0.00 -5.98 0.28
C ASP A 60 1.13 -7.01 0.17
N VAL A 61 1.51 -7.42 -1.04
CA VAL A 61 2.60 -8.39 -1.25
C VAL A 61 3.91 -7.78 -0.79
N LEU A 62 4.20 -6.55 -1.25
CA LEU A 62 5.37 -5.80 -0.79
C LEU A 62 5.32 -5.53 0.71
N ALA A 63 4.14 -5.18 1.25
CA ALA A 63 3.98 -4.94 2.68
C ALA A 63 4.30 -6.19 3.53
N VAL A 64 3.89 -7.37 3.10
CA VAL A 64 4.25 -8.65 3.78
C VAL A 64 5.75 -8.88 3.75
N GLY A 65 6.42 -8.55 2.64
CA GLY A 65 7.89 -8.57 2.56
C GLY A 65 8.56 -7.63 3.57
N VAL A 66 7.97 -6.44 3.79
CA VAL A 66 8.43 -5.50 4.83
C VAL A 66 8.19 -6.05 6.24
N VAL A 67 7.06 -6.71 6.50
CA VAL A 67 6.82 -7.42 7.78
C VAL A 67 7.90 -8.47 8.02
N LYS A 68 8.25 -9.25 6.98
CA LYS A 68 9.32 -10.24 7.05
C LYS A 68 10.68 -9.60 7.35
N TYR A 69 11.01 -8.49 6.69
CA TYR A 69 12.21 -7.70 7.00
C TYR A 69 12.26 -7.32 8.48
N ALA A 70 11.16 -6.79 9.01
CA ALA A 70 11.08 -6.39 10.41
C ALA A 70 11.31 -7.58 11.35
N GLN A 71 10.71 -8.75 11.07
CA GLN A 71 10.88 -9.97 11.84
C GLN A 71 12.34 -10.47 11.81
N CYS A 72 12.99 -10.49 10.64
CA CYS A 72 14.38 -10.91 10.49
C CYS A 72 15.37 -10.00 11.23
N ASN A 73 15.04 -8.72 11.36
CA ASN A 73 15.88 -7.72 12.02
C ASN A 73 15.45 -7.41 13.48
N HIS A 74 14.52 -8.18 14.04
CA HIS A 74 14.00 -7.99 15.40
C HIS A 74 13.44 -6.58 15.64
N ILE A 75 12.85 -5.96 14.60
CA ILE A 75 12.18 -4.66 14.67
C ILE A 75 10.74 -4.88 15.13
N SER A 76 10.33 -4.20 16.20
CA SER A 76 8.97 -4.30 16.71
C SER A 76 7.96 -3.64 15.79
N VAL A 77 6.92 -4.38 15.40
CA VAL A 77 5.79 -3.88 14.61
C VAL A 77 4.54 -3.97 15.49
N PRO A 78 3.84 -2.87 15.74
CA PRO A 78 3.95 -1.54 15.12
C PRO A 78 4.84 -0.53 15.87
N ASP A 79 5.44 -0.88 17.02
CA ASP A 79 6.05 0.10 17.94
C ASP A 79 7.26 0.83 17.34
N ASP A 80 8.18 0.11 16.70
CA ASP A 80 9.36 0.69 16.05
C ASP A 80 9.12 0.98 14.56
N LEU A 81 8.25 0.20 13.91
CA LEU A 81 7.94 0.32 12.49
C LEU A 81 6.46 0.07 12.21
N SER A 82 5.74 1.10 11.81
CA SER A 82 4.37 0.96 11.28
C SER A 82 4.39 0.61 9.79
N ILE A 83 3.52 -0.31 9.36
CA ILE A 83 3.47 -0.79 7.97
C ILE A 83 2.05 -0.71 7.45
N ILE A 84 1.89 -0.12 6.25
CA ILE A 84 0.61 -0.03 5.54
C ILE A 84 0.76 -0.64 4.15
N GLY A 85 -0.15 -1.57 3.81
CA GLY A 85 -0.31 -2.15 2.49
C GLY A 85 -1.39 -1.46 1.65
N TYR A 86 -1.68 -2.06 0.51
CA TYR A 86 -2.72 -1.59 -0.41
C TYR A 86 -3.35 -2.77 -1.14
N ASN A 87 -4.65 -2.75 -1.31
CA ASN A 87 -5.60 -3.66 -1.94
C ASN A 87 -6.47 -4.44 -0.95
N ASN A 88 -6.11 -4.52 0.33
CA ASN A 88 -6.82 -5.30 1.35
C ASN A 88 -7.05 -6.75 0.90
N SER A 89 -6.01 -7.39 0.39
CA SER A 89 -6.03 -8.77 -0.08
C SER A 89 -6.04 -9.76 1.09
N MET A 90 -6.25 -11.06 0.80
CA MET A 90 -6.20 -12.11 1.81
C MET A 90 -4.86 -12.17 2.57
N LEU A 91 -3.78 -11.68 1.99
CA LEU A 91 -2.46 -11.64 2.63
C LEU A 91 -2.46 -10.79 3.91
N THR A 92 -3.37 -9.82 4.03
CA THR A 92 -3.44 -8.93 5.19
C THR A 92 -3.75 -9.64 6.50
N THR A 93 -4.41 -10.79 6.44
CA THR A 93 -4.75 -11.64 7.60
C THR A 93 -3.83 -12.85 7.74
N CYS A 94 -2.89 -13.06 6.82
CA CYS A 94 -1.95 -14.19 6.86
C CYS A 94 -0.65 -13.89 7.61
N CYS A 95 -0.36 -12.63 7.93
CA CYS A 95 0.83 -12.23 8.68
C CYS A 95 0.51 -11.89 10.14
N ILE A 96 1.53 -11.90 11.00
CA ILE A 96 1.43 -11.52 12.42
C ILE A 96 2.48 -10.45 12.70
N PRO A 97 2.05 -9.25 13.14
CA PRO A 97 0.65 -8.80 13.30
C PRO A 97 -0.07 -8.66 11.96
N GLU A 98 -1.41 -8.73 11.96
CA GLU A 98 -2.22 -8.55 10.76
C GLU A 98 -1.99 -7.17 10.14
N LEU A 99 -1.93 -7.12 8.80
CA LEU A 99 -1.53 -5.95 8.04
C LEU A 99 -2.66 -4.92 7.89
N THR A 100 -2.41 -3.70 8.35
CA THR A 100 -3.21 -2.52 7.99
C THR A 100 -3.07 -2.25 6.50
N SER A 101 -4.17 -2.10 5.78
CA SER A 101 -4.16 -1.93 4.33
C SER A 101 -5.25 -0.98 3.85
N VAL A 102 -5.01 -0.33 2.73
CA VAL A 102 -6.02 0.47 2.03
C VAL A 102 -6.87 -0.44 1.15
N ASP A 103 -8.14 -0.58 1.49
CA ASP A 103 -9.13 -1.25 0.63
C ASP A 103 -9.51 -0.32 -0.52
N ASN A 104 -9.25 -0.73 -1.74
CA ASN A 104 -9.63 -0.02 -2.95
C ASN A 104 -11.08 -0.26 -3.39
N ARG A 105 -11.85 -1.03 -2.60
CA ARG A 105 -13.27 -1.35 -2.84
C ARG A 105 -13.51 -2.03 -4.20
N LEU A 106 -12.69 -3.00 -4.53
CA LEU A 106 -12.70 -3.69 -5.83
C LEU A 106 -14.08 -4.28 -6.18
N GLU A 107 -14.79 -4.86 -5.21
CA GLU A 107 -16.14 -5.40 -5.40
C GLU A 107 -17.12 -4.31 -5.84
N THR A 108 -17.11 -3.15 -5.16
CA THR A 108 -17.95 -2.01 -5.51
C THR A 108 -17.63 -1.49 -6.91
N GLN A 109 -16.34 -1.41 -7.26
CA GLN A 109 -15.89 -0.98 -8.59
C GLN A 109 -16.36 -1.96 -9.67
N THR A 110 -16.19 -3.25 -9.44
CA THR A 110 -16.59 -4.30 -10.40
C THR A 110 -18.11 -4.29 -10.61
N HIS A 111 -18.89 -4.19 -9.54
CA HIS A 111 -20.34 -4.09 -9.64
C HIS A 111 -20.78 -2.88 -10.47
N GLN A 112 -20.20 -1.70 -10.20
CA GLN A 112 -20.49 -0.48 -10.96
C GLN A 112 -20.08 -0.59 -12.43
N LEU A 113 -18.96 -1.26 -12.73
CA LEU A 113 -18.53 -1.50 -14.12
C LEU A 113 -19.53 -2.37 -14.88
N VAL A 114 -20.02 -3.43 -14.28
CA VAL A 114 -21.05 -4.31 -14.88
C VAL A 114 -22.35 -3.53 -15.11
N GLN A 115 -22.82 -2.78 -14.12
CA GLN A 115 -24.01 -1.94 -14.27
C GLN A 115 -23.86 -0.91 -15.38
N THR A 116 -22.70 -0.26 -15.46
CA THR A 116 -22.39 0.71 -16.54
C THR A 116 -22.44 0.03 -17.91
N LEU A 117 -21.82 -1.14 -18.04
CA LEU A 117 -21.83 -1.89 -19.30
C LEU A 117 -23.25 -2.27 -19.73
N VAL A 118 -24.06 -2.80 -18.82
CA VAL A 118 -25.45 -3.16 -19.08
C VAL A 118 -26.25 -1.92 -19.50
N GLY A 119 -26.12 -0.81 -18.80
CA GLY A 119 -26.80 0.44 -19.13
C GLY A 119 -26.44 0.95 -20.54
N VAL A 120 -25.16 0.95 -20.89
CA VAL A 120 -24.69 1.33 -22.24
C VAL A 120 -25.29 0.41 -23.31
N LEU A 121 -25.30 -0.89 -23.09
CA LEU A 121 -25.88 -1.86 -24.04
C LEU A 121 -27.41 -1.70 -24.18
N SER A 122 -28.08 -1.22 -23.13
CA SER A 122 -29.51 -0.91 -23.14
C SER A 122 -29.85 0.48 -23.72
N GLY A 123 -28.85 1.23 -24.15
CA GLY A 123 -29.02 2.58 -24.72
C GLY A 123 -29.24 3.67 -23.66
N GLU A 124 -28.94 3.42 -22.40
CA GLU A 124 -29.00 4.40 -21.33
C GLU A 124 -27.79 5.34 -21.34
N GLU A 125 -27.99 6.57 -20.92
CA GLU A 125 -26.93 7.54 -20.74
C GLU A 125 -26.20 7.28 -19.43
N MET A 126 -24.96 6.75 -19.50
CA MET A 126 -24.17 6.37 -18.32
C MET A 126 -23.06 7.37 -18.02
N PRO A 127 -22.65 7.52 -16.74
CA PRO A 127 -21.57 8.42 -16.36
C PRO A 127 -20.25 8.04 -17.07
N LYS A 128 -19.58 9.00 -17.72
CA LYS A 128 -18.29 8.79 -18.40
C LYS A 128 -17.14 8.51 -17.44
N LYS A 129 -17.31 8.80 -16.14
CA LYS A 129 -16.27 8.64 -15.13
C LYS A 129 -16.89 8.36 -13.76
N SER A 130 -16.43 7.32 -13.11
CA SER A 130 -16.73 7.02 -11.71
C SER A 130 -15.45 7.10 -10.86
N ILE A 131 -15.53 7.74 -9.71
CA ILE A 131 -14.41 7.88 -8.77
C ILE A 131 -14.78 7.18 -7.48
N PHE A 132 -13.91 6.29 -7.02
CA PHE A 132 -14.06 5.55 -5.77
C PHE A 132 -12.97 5.97 -4.78
N SER A 133 -13.36 6.28 -3.56
CA SER A 133 -12.44 6.53 -2.47
C SER A 133 -12.08 5.20 -1.79
N GLY A 134 -10.78 4.98 -1.57
CA GLY A 134 -10.31 3.86 -0.77
C GLY A 134 -10.68 4.05 0.71
N LYS A 135 -10.70 2.93 1.46
CA LYS A 135 -10.91 2.91 2.90
C LYS A 135 -9.71 2.29 3.58
N LEU A 136 -9.15 2.95 4.60
CA LEU A 136 -8.12 2.35 5.42
C LEU A 136 -8.73 1.32 6.37
N ILE A 137 -8.28 0.08 6.27
CA ILE A 137 -8.64 -1.01 7.18
C ILE A 137 -7.51 -1.17 8.17
N LYS A 138 -7.73 -0.70 9.39
CA LYS A 138 -6.76 -0.74 10.47
C LYS A 138 -6.66 -2.14 11.06
N ARG A 139 -5.41 -2.59 11.28
CA ARG A 139 -5.07 -3.86 11.92
C ARG A 139 -3.83 -3.70 12.82
N GLY A 140 -3.10 -4.76 13.05
CA GLY A 140 -2.01 -4.79 14.03
C GLY A 140 -0.69 -4.15 13.60
N THR A 141 -0.50 -3.76 12.33
CA THR A 141 0.78 -3.18 11.86
C THR A 141 0.86 -1.66 11.98
N THR A 142 -0.09 -1.01 12.62
CA THR A 142 -0.08 0.45 12.87
C THR A 142 -0.55 0.79 14.28
N LEU A 143 -0.05 1.90 14.85
CA LEU A 143 -0.37 2.38 16.19
C LEU A 143 -1.74 3.08 16.31
N PHE A 144 -2.39 3.38 15.20
CA PHE A 144 -3.67 4.11 15.18
C PHE A 144 -4.85 3.27 14.74
#